data_3836d5209fb4dc0a4785e7be7b6cb09b
#
_entry.id   3836d5209fb4dc0a4785e7be7b6cb09b
#
_cell.length_a   1.000
_cell.length_b   1.000
_cell.length_c   1.000
_cell.angle_alpha   90.00
_cell.angle_beta   90.00
_cell.angle_gamma   90.00
#
_symmetry.space_group_name_H-M   'P 1'
#
loop_
_entity.id
_entity.type
_entity.pdbx_description
1 polymer ?
#
loop_
_entity_poly.entity_id
_entity_poly.type
_entity_poly.pdbx_seq_one_letter_code
_entity_poly.pdbx_strand_id
1 'polypeptide(L)'
;MIDDAIRVLAGDCTVIAETGDREEYRGRVTTIVKPDNTVLVHDSDGYQPVAWLTRADSVSSDRTGNFTLVAKKDTQTLRIAAHDQDGFAHYPVSAAGTPVGHCPDCGGALVRSNGVHCVSCGDRYGIPRDATIREEQCDCDCGLPRMRVERGLAFNVCLDRACESLDDAVREAFDREWNCPECDGDLRILRRGGLIAGCEHYPDCDTGFAVPAGVVDGECACGLPTFETTSGTRCLDATCARLAEGTIGAAGDD
;
A
#
# COMPACT_ATOMS: atom_id res chain seq x y z
N MET A 1 9.75 -9.52 18.21
CA MET A 1 10.73 -10.49 17.68
C MET A 1 10.65 -10.37 16.17
N ILE A 2 11.76 -10.09 15.51
CA ILE A 2 11.81 -9.74 14.08
C ILE A 2 11.60 -11.03 13.29
N ASP A 3 10.35 -11.29 12.88
CA ASP A 3 10.06 -12.32 11.88
C ASP A 3 10.46 -11.89 10.45
N ASP A 4 10.92 -10.64 10.29
CA ASP A 4 11.32 -10.07 9.01
C ASP A 4 12.81 -10.27 8.74
N ALA A 5 13.25 -11.53 8.65
CA ALA A 5 14.63 -11.85 8.28
C ALA A 5 14.66 -12.69 6.99
N ILE A 6 15.57 -12.32 6.09
CA ILE A 6 15.96 -13.18 4.97
C ILE A 6 16.96 -14.21 5.49
N ARG A 7 16.73 -15.49 5.12
CA ARG A 7 17.70 -16.58 5.33
C ARG A 7 18.41 -16.86 4.01
N VAL A 8 19.72 -16.93 4.06
CA VAL A 8 20.57 -17.20 2.89
C VAL A 8 21.37 -18.45 3.15
N LEU A 9 21.34 -19.38 2.22
CA LEU A 9 22.19 -20.55 2.16
C LEU A 9 23.03 -20.48 0.88
N ALA A 10 24.33 -20.67 0.97
CA ALA A 10 25.21 -20.81 -0.19
C ALA A 10 25.99 -22.12 -0.08
N GLY A 11 26.18 -22.81 -1.19
CA GLY A 11 26.93 -24.05 -1.22
C GLY A 11 26.71 -24.87 -2.48
N ASP A 12 27.37 -26.01 -2.50
CA ASP A 12 27.18 -27.07 -3.53
C ASP A 12 25.92 -27.86 -3.20
N CYS A 13 24.86 -27.69 -4.02
CA CYS A 13 23.53 -28.22 -3.74
C CYS A 13 22.96 -29.03 -4.93
N THR A 14 22.11 -30.00 -4.59
CA THR A 14 21.09 -30.51 -5.52
C THR A 14 19.78 -29.81 -5.23
N VAL A 15 19.16 -29.24 -6.26
CA VAL A 15 17.88 -28.56 -6.23
C VAL A 15 16.87 -29.37 -7.04
N ILE A 16 15.77 -29.76 -6.42
CA ILE A 16 14.67 -30.48 -7.06
C ILE A 16 13.42 -29.60 -6.97
N ALA A 17 12.92 -29.22 -8.14
CA ALA A 17 11.67 -28.43 -8.26
C ALA A 17 10.57 -29.33 -8.85
N GLU A 18 9.45 -29.42 -8.14
CA GLU A 18 8.22 -30.10 -8.57
C GLU A 18 7.11 -29.05 -8.57
N THR A 19 7.25 -28.03 -9.44
CA THR A 19 6.31 -26.92 -9.58
C THR A 19 5.48 -27.00 -10.86
N GLY A 20 5.67 -28.06 -11.61
CA GLY A 20 5.06 -28.51 -12.85
C GLY A 20 5.67 -29.86 -13.18
N ASP A 21 6.44 -29.93 -14.24
CA ASP A 21 7.32 -31.09 -14.47
C ASP A 21 8.44 -31.10 -13.43
N ARG A 22 8.92 -32.29 -13.08
CA ARG A 22 10.04 -32.42 -12.16
C ARG A 22 11.34 -32.01 -12.84
N GLU A 23 12.00 -31.01 -12.29
CA GLU A 23 13.31 -30.56 -12.73
C GLU A 23 14.34 -30.75 -11.62
N GLU A 24 15.57 -31.07 -12.01
CA GLU A 24 16.69 -31.29 -11.09
C GLU A 24 17.92 -30.52 -11.56
N TYR A 25 18.49 -29.72 -10.67
CA TYR A 25 19.69 -28.93 -10.90
C TYR A 25 20.77 -29.31 -9.91
N ARG A 26 22.03 -29.22 -10.32
CA ARG A 26 23.20 -29.49 -9.48
C ARG A 26 24.24 -28.41 -9.70
N GLY A 27 24.73 -27.80 -8.63
CA GLY A 27 25.79 -26.78 -8.74
C GLY A 27 26.00 -26.00 -7.46
N ARG A 28 26.92 -25.04 -7.50
CA ARG A 28 27.09 -24.05 -6.45
C ARG A 28 26.03 -22.96 -6.63
N VAL A 29 25.11 -22.88 -5.68
CA VAL A 29 23.96 -21.99 -5.74
C VAL A 29 23.82 -21.17 -4.46
N THR A 30 23.09 -20.06 -4.57
CA THR A 30 22.61 -19.28 -3.44
C THR A 30 21.11 -19.42 -3.32
N THR A 31 20.64 -19.92 -2.19
CA THR A 31 19.22 -19.99 -1.85
C THR A 31 18.84 -18.86 -0.91
N ILE A 32 17.79 -18.13 -1.26
CA ILE A 32 17.24 -17.03 -0.47
C ILE A 32 15.83 -17.41 -0.05
N VAL A 33 15.56 -17.36 1.27
CA VAL A 33 14.23 -17.55 1.83
C VAL A 33 13.77 -16.22 2.44
N LYS A 34 12.70 -15.65 1.89
CA LYS A 34 12.12 -14.39 2.34
C LYS A 34 11.16 -14.59 3.53
N PRO A 35 10.81 -13.53 4.27
CA PRO A 35 9.86 -13.59 5.38
C PRO A 35 8.48 -14.14 4.99
N ASP A 36 8.05 -13.93 3.76
CA ASP A 36 6.78 -14.45 3.21
C ASP A 36 6.86 -15.91 2.72
N ASN A 37 7.92 -16.64 3.10
CA ASN A 37 8.23 -17.99 2.66
C ASN A 37 8.47 -18.13 1.14
N THR A 38 8.75 -17.04 0.43
CA THR A 38 9.24 -17.14 -0.94
C THR A 38 10.66 -17.68 -0.93
N VAL A 39 10.90 -18.76 -1.68
CA VAL A 39 12.23 -19.38 -1.85
C VAL A 39 12.71 -19.13 -3.26
N LEU A 40 13.92 -18.61 -3.40
CA LEU A 40 14.59 -18.34 -4.67
C LEU A 40 15.93 -19.05 -4.67
N VAL A 41 16.30 -19.69 -5.78
CA VAL A 41 17.60 -20.35 -5.97
C VAL A 41 18.29 -19.71 -7.18
N HIS A 42 19.46 -19.13 -6.95
CA HIS A 42 20.30 -18.50 -7.98
C HIS A 42 21.59 -19.28 -8.18
N ASP A 43 21.99 -19.41 -9.43
CA ASP A 43 23.32 -19.87 -9.85
C ASP A 43 24.20 -18.69 -10.28
N SER A 44 25.24 -18.93 -11.08
CA SER A 44 26.15 -17.89 -11.59
C SER A 44 25.60 -17.14 -12.80
N ASP A 45 24.55 -17.65 -13.45
CA ASP A 45 24.10 -17.17 -14.74
C ASP A 45 22.77 -16.39 -14.64
N GLY A 46 22.71 -15.26 -15.36
CA GLY A 46 21.49 -14.47 -15.49
C GLY A 46 21.04 -13.74 -14.21
N TYR A 47 19.89 -13.08 -14.31
CA TYR A 47 19.30 -12.30 -13.22
C TYR A 47 18.07 -13.01 -12.59
N GLN A 48 17.55 -14.04 -13.24
CA GLN A 48 16.41 -14.80 -12.73
C GLN A 48 16.87 -16.00 -11.90
N PRO A 49 16.11 -16.40 -10.88
CA PRO A 49 16.39 -17.63 -10.17
C PRO A 49 16.21 -18.85 -11.11
N VAL A 50 17.06 -19.85 -10.97
CA VAL A 50 16.94 -21.14 -11.72
C VAL A 50 15.79 -21.99 -11.21
N ALA A 51 15.41 -21.83 -9.93
CA ALA A 51 14.23 -22.44 -9.33
C ALA A 51 13.65 -21.54 -8.27
N TRP A 52 12.31 -21.52 -8.13
CA TRP A 52 11.64 -20.73 -7.10
C TRP A 52 10.29 -21.32 -6.69
N LEU A 53 9.85 -20.98 -5.48
CA LEU A 53 8.50 -21.21 -4.99
C LEU A 53 8.04 -19.99 -4.20
N THR A 54 7.00 -19.31 -4.69
CA THR A 54 6.54 -18.07 -4.08
C THR A 54 5.51 -18.32 -2.99
N ARG A 55 5.68 -17.71 -1.81
CA ARG A 55 4.74 -17.76 -0.68
C ARG A 55 4.36 -19.20 -0.36
N ALA A 56 5.38 -20.02 -0.06
CA ALA A 56 5.17 -21.41 0.33
C ALA A 56 4.34 -21.50 1.62
N ASP A 57 3.45 -22.48 1.71
CA ASP A 57 2.65 -22.75 2.92
C ASP A 57 3.54 -23.17 4.09
N SER A 58 4.65 -23.83 3.78
CA SER A 58 5.65 -24.23 4.75
C SER A 58 7.06 -24.24 4.17
N VAL A 59 8.03 -23.83 4.99
CA VAL A 59 9.45 -23.99 4.73
C VAL A 59 10.10 -24.64 5.93
N SER A 60 10.62 -25.85 5.77
CA SER A 60 11.32 -26.59 6.81
C SER A 60 12.78 -26.81 6.44
N SER A 61 13.64 -26.92 7.45
CA SER A 61 15.05 -27.25 7.26
C SER A 61 15.49 -28.34 8.23
N ASP A 62 16.29 -29.26 7.76
CA ASP A 62 16.93 -30.31 8.56
C ASP A 62 18.45 -30.12 8.53
N ARG A 63 19.08 -30.23 9.71
CA ARG A 63 20.51 -30.11 9.95
C ARG A 63 21.11 -31.34 10.63
N THR A 64 20.37 -32.42 10.75
CA THR A 64 20.84 -33.66 11.41
C THR A 64 21.88 -34.42 10.57
N GLY A 65 22.05 -34.02 9.32
CA GLY A 65 23.06 -34.49 8.37
C GLY A 65 23.48 -33.33 7.48
N ASN A 66 23.59 -33.60 6.16
CA ASN A 66 23.73 -32.50 5.20
C ASN A 66 22.48 -31.63 5.23
N PHE A 67 22.69 -30.31 5.24
CA PHE A 67 21.59 -29.36 5.30
C PHE A 67 20.58 -29.62 4.15
N THR A 68 19.32 -29.75 4.52
CA THR A 68 18.23 -29.86 3.54
C THR A 68 17.16 -28.83 3.87
N LEU A 69 16.70 -28.10 2.85
CA LEU A 69 15.56 -27.18 2.92
C LEU A 69 14.46 -27.72 2.01
N VAL A 70 13.22 -27.72 2.53
CA VAL A 70 12.04 -28.14 1.76
C VAL A 70 10.96 -27.06 1.92
N ALA A 71 10.54 -26.49 0.80
CA ALA A 71 9.40 -25.59 0.71
C ALA A 71 8.24 -26.30 0.00
N LYS A 72 7.02 -26.12 0.53
CA LYS A 72 5.80 -26.75 -0.02
C LYS A 72 4.70 -25.71 -0.18
N LYS A 73 3.96 -25.82 -1.28
CA LYS A 73 2.76 -25.03 -1.57
C LYS A 73 1.79 -25.89 -2.37
N ASP A 74 0.63 -26.17 -1.80
CA ASP A 74 -0.33 -27.11 -2.41
C ASP A 74 0.35 -28.44 -2.82
N THR A 75 0.37 -28.74 -4.11
CA THR A 75 1.04 -29.92 -4.69
C THR A 75 2.49 -29.66 -5.12
N GLN A 76 2.96 -28.41 -5.02
CA GLN A 76 4.30 -28.01 -5.46
C GLN A 76 5.32 -28.22 -4.33
N THR A 77 6.51 -28.66 -4.71
CA THR A 77 7.62 -28.85 -3.78
C THR A 77 8.92 -28.32 -4.39
N LEU A 78 9.68 -27.58 -3.56
CA LEU A 78 11.05 -27.18 -3.88
C LEU A 78 11.97 -27.70 -2.78
N ARG A 79 12.91 -28.58 -3.14
CA ARG A 79 13.86 -29.19 -2.22
C ARG A 79 15.28 -28.81 -2.59
N ILE A 80 16.04 -28.34 -1.61
CA ILE A 80 17.46 -28.00 -1.74
C ILE A 80 18.24 -28.86 -0.74
N ALA A 81 19.15 -29.68 -1.23
CA ALA A 81 20.03 -30.55 -0.43
C ALA A 81 21.47 -30.10 -0.63
N ALA A 82 22.09 -29.56 0.40
CA ALA A 82 23.51 -29.16 0.34
C ALA A 82 24.40 -30.36 0.52
N HIS A 83 25.39 -30.51 -0.36
CA HIS A 83 26.47 -31.49 -0.26
C HIS A 83 27.69 -30.88 0.44
N ASP A 84 27.92 -29.58 0.20
CA ASP A 84 28.90 -28.76 0.86
C ASP A 84 28.27 -27.40 1.11
N GLN A 85 28.37 -26.88 2.33
CA GLN A 85 27.77 -25.64 2.75
C GLN A 85 28.86 -24.59 2.95
N ASP A 86 28.92 -23.59 2.07
CA ASP A 86 29.86 -22.48 2.16
C ASP A 86 29.42 -21.43 3.20
N GLY A 87 28.09 -21.25 3.37
CA GLY A 87 27.56 -20.28 4.32
C GLY A 87 26.07 -20.43 4.58
N PHE A 88 25.66 -20.03 5.80
CA PHE A 88 24.28 -19.84 6.20
C PHE A 88 24.17 -18.61 7.08
N ALA A 89 23.28 -17.67 6.70
CA ALA A 89 23.14 -16.41 7.40
C ALA A 89 21.68 -15.97 7.46
N HIS A 90 21.39 -15.14 8.47
CA HIS A 90 20.13 -14.45 8.65
C HIS A 90 20.36 -12.94 8.60
N TYR A 91 19.62 -12.24 7.80
CA TYR A 91 19.71 -10.80 7.66
C TYR A 91 18.35 -10.17 7.95
N PRO A 92 18.23 -9.28 8.95
CA PRO A 92 17.02 -8.49 9.12
C PRO A 92 16.77 -7.65 7.87
N VAL A 93 15.52 -7.56 7.46
CA VAL A 93 15.11 -6.80 6.27
C VAL A 93 13.89 -5.95 6.58
N SER A 94 13.71 -4.90 5.81
CA SER A 94 12.51 -4.09 5.80
C SER A 94 12.01 -3.92 4.36
N ALA A 95 10.79 -3.42 4.20
CA ALA A 95 10.36 -2.97 2.89
C ALA A 95 11.24 -1.79 2.46
N ALA A 96 11.68 -1.79 1.22
CA ALA A 96 12.36 -0.65 0.63
C ALA A 96 11.34 0.32 0.01
N GLY A 97 11.68 1.60 -0.02
CA GLY A 97 10.82 2.64 -0.59
C GLY A 97 11.59 3.92 -0.86
N THR A 98 10.89 4.92 -1.41
CA THR A 98 11.46 6.25 -1.64
C THR A 98 11.70 6.95 -0.30
N PRO A 99 12.92 7.47 -0.02
CA PRO A 99 13.17 8.26 1.19
C PRO A 99 12.28 9.51 1.23
N VAL A 100 11.68 9.77 2.40
CA VAL A 100 10.75 10.90 2.58
C VAL A 100 11.04 11.75 3.83
N GLY A 101 12.10 11.44 4.58
CA GLY A 101 12.48 12.19 5.79
C GLY A 101 13.15 11.31 6.83
N HIS A 102 13.12 11.77 8.07
CA HIS A 102 13.72 11.09 9.21
C HIS A 102 12.67 10.84 10.30
N CYS A 103 12.83 9.74 11.00
CA CYS A 103 11.99 9.36 12.13
C CYS A 103 12.29 10.27 13.33
N PRO A 104 11.28 10.90 13.94
CA PRO A 104 11.48 11.75 15.10
C PRO A 104 12.00 10.98 16.34
N ASP A 105 11.64 9.70 16.47
CA ASP A 105 11.95 8.91 17.65
C ASP A 105 13.37 8.34 17.63
N CYS A 106 13.88 7.95 16.45
CA CYS A 106 15.19 7.27 16.37
C CYS A 106 16.18 7.90 15.37
N GLY A 107 15.76 8.91 14.61
CA GLY A 107 16.58 9.55 13.57
C GLY A 107 16.79 8.68 12.32
N GLY A 108 16.26 7.47 12.27
CA GLY A 108 16.36 6.57 11.12
C GLY A 108 15.60 7.10 9.89
N ALA A 109 15.95 6.61 8.69
CA ALA A 109 15.28 7.04 7.47
C ALA A 109 13.81 6.59 7.44
N LEU A 110 12.92 7.52 7.08
CA LEU A 110 11.55 7.23 6.71
C LEU A 110 11.48 6.96 5.21
N VAL A 111 10.82 5.85 4.83
CA VAL A 111 10.64 5.49 3.43
C VAL A 111 9.17 5.26 3.10
N ARG A 112 8.77 5.67 1.89
CA ARG A 112 7.44 5.43 1.34
C ARG A 112 7.44 4.15 0.51
N SER A 113 6.60 3.20 0.92
CA SER A 113 6.28 1.98 0.16
C SER A 113 4.75 1.83 0.12
N ASN A 114 4.19 0.92 0.90
CA ASN A 114 2.74 0.82 1.15
C ASN A 114 2.37 1.57 2.45
N GLY A 115 2.50 2.89 2.43
CA GLY A 115 2.53 3.79 3.59
C GLY A 115 3.92 4.38 3.79
N VAL A 116 4.17 5.02 4.93
CA VAL A 116 5.50 5.48 5.35
C VAL A 116 5.94 4.69 6.56
N HIS A 117 7.17 4.22 6.59
CA HIS A 117 7.72 3.52 7.74
C HIS A 117 9.20 3.87 7.97
N CYS A 118 9.62 3.75 9.21
CA CYS A 118 11.02 3.88 9.60
C CYS A 118 11.77 2.56 9.37
N VAL A 119 12.88 2.62 8.63
CA VAL A 119 13.70 1.42 8.37
C VAL A 119 14.48 0.93 9.60
N SER A 120 14.61 1.76 10.65
CA SER A 120 15.39 1.46 11.85
C SER A 120 14.53 0.94 13.01
N CYS A 121 13.48 1.68 13.42
CA CYS A 121 12.61 1.27 14.54
C CYS A 121 11.34 0.55 14.09
N GLY A 122 10.96 0.66 12.82
CA GLY A 122 9.78 0.00 12.29
C GLY A 122 8.47 0.78 12.46
N ASP A 123 8.50 2.01 13.00
CA ASP A 123 7.32 2.86 13.13
C ASP A 123 6.63 3.07 11.79
N ARG A 124 5.31 3.10 11.82
CA ARG A 124 4.49 3.13 10.61
C ARG A 124 3.46 4.24 10.64
N TYR A 125 3.39 4.99 9.55
CA TYR A 125 2.41 6.04 9.31
C TYR A 125 1.53 5.65 8.14
N GLY A 126 0.22 5.49 8.42
CA GLY A 126 -0.77 5.18 7.39
C GLY A 126 -1.11 6.45 6.61
N ILE A 127 -0.98 6.39 5.30
CA ILE A 127 -1.32 7.48 4.39
C ILE A 127 -2.46 7.08 3.46
N PRO A 128 -3.31 8.02 3.01
CA PRO A 128 -4.23 7.79 1.91
C PRO A 128 -3.47 7.32 0.65
N ARG A 129 -4.08 6.46 -0.16
CA ARG A 129 -3.44 5.88 -1.35
C ARG A 129 -2.96 6.94 -2.35
N ASP A 130 -3.72 8.01 -2.49
CA ASP A 130 -3.52 9.16 -3.38
C ASP A 130 -2.69 10.28 -2.76
N ALA A 131 -2.23 10.13 -1.50
CA ALA A 131 -1.41 11.15 -0.84
C ALA A 131 -0.03 11.28 -1.48
N THR A 132 0.43 12.51 -1.64
CA THR A 132 1.80 12.84 -2.05
C THR A 132 2.56 13.41 -0.86
N ILE A 133 3.68 12.77 -0.49
CA ILE A 133 4.56 13.29 0.56
C ILE A 133 5.32 14.50 0.00
N ARG A 134 5.39 15.56 0.80
CA ARG A 134 6.10 16.79 0.50
C ARG A 134 7.46 16.81 1.20
N GLU A 135 8.40 17.55 0.64
CA GLU A 135 9.71 17.79 1.29
C GLU A 135 9.59 18.73 2.50
N GLU A 136 8.47 19.47 2.58
CA GLU A 136 8.18 20.38 3.69
C GLU A 136 7.95 19.58 4.97
N GLN A 137 8.64 19.98 6.04
CA GLN A 137 8.38 19.47 7.38
C GLN A 137 7.15 20.13 8.00
N CYS A 138 6.51 19.44 8.92
CA CYS A 138 5.42 20.01 9.70
C CYS A 138 5.95 21.14 10.60
N ASP A 139 5.18 22.22 10.72
CA ASP A 139 5.51 23.35 11.61
C ASP A 139 5.39 23.01 13.10
N CYS A 140 4.87 21.82 13.42
CA CYS A 140 4.87 21.29 14.79
C CYS A 140 6.24 20.67 15.13
N ASP A 141 6.49 20.43 16.40
CA ASP A 141 7.75 19.86 16.89
C ASP A 141 7.93 18.35 16.54
N CYS A 142 7.02 17.77 15.74
CA CYS A 142 7.08 16.34 15.41
C CYS A 142 8.19 15.99 14.40
N GLY A 143 8.74 16.95 13.64
CA GLY A 143 9.82 16.73 12.67
C GLY A 143 9.43 15.84 11.46
N LEU A 144 8.15 15.51 11.30
CA LEU A 144 7.66 14.67 10.21
C LEU A 144 7.35 15.48 8.96
N PRO A 145 7.43 14.89 7.75
CA PRO A 145 7.04 15.55 6.53
C PRO A 145 5.53 15.79 6.47
N ARG A 146 5.11 16.76 5.66
CA ARG A 146 3.71 16.99 5.33
C ARG A 146 3.30 16.09 4.16
N MET A 147 2.01 15.80 4.07
CA MET A 147 1.41 15.14 2.92
C MET A 147 0.35 16.02 2.28
N ARG A 148 0.32 16.08 0.96
CA ARG A 148 -0.78 16.64 0.19
C ARG A 148 -1.81 15.59 -0.10
N VAL A 149 -3.05 15.85 0.23
CA VAL A 149 -4.21 14.99 -0.02
C VAL A 149 -5.34 15.82 -0.60
N GLU A 150 -6.04 15.28 -1.59
CA GLU A 150 -7.19 15.94 -2.20
C GLU A 150 -8.49 15.26 -1.75
N ARG A 151 -9.35 16.02 -1.12
CA ARG A 151 -10.69 15.60 -0.65
C ARG A 151 -11.63 16.80 -0.71
N GLY A 152 -12.07 17.14 -1.94
CA GLY A 152 -12.85 18.34 -2.23
C GLY A 152 -11.98 19.59 -2.41
N LEU A 153 -11.03 19.82 -1.52
CA LEU A 153 -9.91 20.76 -1.65
C LEU A 153 -8.58 20.02 -1.54
N ALA A 154 -7.49 20.73 -1.83
CA ALA A 154 -6.15 20.23 -1.60
C ALA A 154 -5.69 20.60 -0.19
N PHE A 155 -5.51 19.62 0.67
CA PHE A 155 -5.03 19.77 2.03
C PHE A 155 -3.55 19.42 2.12
N ASN A 156 -2.77 20.23 2.82
CA ASN A 156 -1.42 19.90 3.24
C ASN A 156 -1.44 19.66 4.74
N VAL A 157 -1.42 18.41 5.16
CA VAL A 157 -1.52 18.00 6.57
C VAL A 157 -0.29 17.23 7.00
N CYS A 158 -0.03 17.18 8.30
CA CYS A 158 1.06 16.40 8.86
C CYS A 158 0.89 14.89 8.55
N LEU A 159 2.01 14.19 8.38
CA LEU A 159 2.02 12.74 8.26
C LEU A 159 1.47 12.05 9.52
N ASP A 160 1.71 12.64 10.69
CA ASP A 160 1.14 12.17 11.96
C ASP A 160 -0.29 12.71 12.13
N ARG A 161 -1.25 11.79 12.17
CA ARG A 161 -2.66 12.11 12.40
C ARG A 161 -2.97 12.65 13.80
N ALA A 162 -2.09 12.38 14.77
CA ALA A 162 -2.22 12.93 16.12
C ALA A 162 -1.81 14.40 16.17
N CYS A 163 -0.94 14.82 15.26
CA CYS A 163 -0.53 16.22 15.11
C CYS A 163 -1.60 17.02 14.35
N GLU A 164 -2.02 16.53 13.19
CA GLU A 164 -2.97 17.21 12.30
C GLU A 164 -3.85 16.18 11.58
N SER A 165 -5.15 16.26 11.81
CA SER A 165 -6.13 15.30 11.28
C SER A 165 -6.66 15.75 9.92
N LEU A 166 -6.46 14.93 8.88
CA LEU A 166 -7.11 15.15 7.58
C LEU A 166 -8.63 15.15 7.71
N ASP A 167 -9.19 14.29 8.56
CA ASP A 167 -10.64 14.16 8.74
C ASP A 167 -11.23 15.46 9.32
N ASP A 168 -10.53 16.12 10.24
CA ASP A 168 -10.97 17.37 10.83
C ASP A 168 -10.83 18.54 9.86
N ALA A 169 -9.74 18.57 9.08
CA ALA A 169 -9.55 19.57 8.02
C ALA A 169 -10.66 19.48 6.94
N VAL A 170 -11.04 18.26 6.53
CA VAL A 170 -12.14 18.07 5.57
C VAL A 170 -13.48 18.46 6.18
N ARG A 171 -13.76 18.13 7.46
CA ARG A 171 -14.98 18.56 8.15
C ARG A 171 -15.06 20.07 8.25
N GLU A 172 -13.99 20.73 8.65
CA GLU A 172 -13.96 22.19 8.74
C GLU A 172 -14.27 22.86 7.40
N ALA A 173 -13.76 22.29 6.30
CA ALA A 173 -13.98 22.83 4.96
C ALA A 173 -15.39 22.58 4.41
N PHE A 174 -15.98 21.41 4.69
CA PHE A 174 -17.15 20.94 3.92
C PHE A 174 -18.34 20.48 4.77
N ASP A 175 -18.25 20.45 6.09
CA ASP A 175 -19.39 20.01 6.92
C ASP A 175 -20.56 21.00 6.73
N ARG A 176 -21.72 20.46 6.31
CA ARG A 176 -22.94 21.22 6.00
C ARG A 176 -22.90 22.10 4.73
N GLU A 177 -21.92 21.96 3.88
CA GLU A 177 -21.90 22.69 2.60
C GLU A 177 -22.73 21.98 1.50
N TRP A 178 -23.00 20.69 1.67
CA TRP A 178 -23.71 19.87 0.68
C TRP A 178 -25.03 19.39 1.25
N ASN A 179 -26.08 19.44 0.39
CA ASN A 179 -27.42 18.99 0.77
C ASN A 179 -27.68 17.56 0.28
N CYS A 180 -28.49 16.83 1.06
CA CYS A 180 -28.94 15.50 0.72
C CYS A 180 -29.97 15.56 -0.42
N PRO A 181 -29.78 14.88 -1.56
CA PRO A 181 -30.71 14.93 -2.66
C PRO A 181 -32.06 14.22 -2.39
N GLU A 182 -32.15 13.44 -1.31
CA GLU A 182 -33.36 12.70 -0.96
C GLU A 182 -34.25 13.44 0.03
N CYS A 183 -33.68 14.24 0.93
CA CYS A 183 -34.45 14.89 2.00
C CYS A 183 -34.05 16.35 2.28
N ASP A 184 -33.16 16.91 1.47
CA ASP A 184 -32.67 18.29 1.57
C ASP A 184 -31.99 18.65 2.91
N GLY A 185 -31.73 17.67 3.77
CA GLY A 185 -30.93 17.83 4.98
C GLY A 185 -29.44 17.96 4.69
N ASP A 186 -28.66 18.48 5.67
CA ASP A 186 -27.23 18.64 5.50
C ASP A 186 -26.51 17.31 5.36
N LEU A 187 -25.53 17.23 4.44
CA LEU A 187 -24.56 16.15 4.38
C LEU A 187 -23.39 16.47 5.30
N ARG A 188 -23.08 15.57 6.24
CA ARG A 188 -22.00 15.69 7.22
C ARG A 188 -20.84 14.78 6.88
N ILE A 189 -19.64 15.28 7.04
CA ILE A 189 -18.41 14.49 6.82
C ILE A 189 -18.18 13.55 8.00
N LEU A 190 -18.23 12.26 7.70
CA LEU A 190 -18.08 11.15 8.65
C LEU A 190 -16.99 10.18 8.18
N ARG A 191 -16.45 9.37 9.12
CA ARG A 191 -15.51 8.31 8.80
C ARG A 191 -16.14 6.92 9.00
N ARG A 192 -16.25 6.17 7.89
CA ARG A 192 -16.64 4.74 7.88
C ARG A 192 -15.78 3.98 6.88
N GLY A 193 -14.60 3.50 7.29
CA GLY A 193 -13.63 2.88 6.38
C GLY A 193 -12.97 3.85 5.40
N GLY A 194 -13.52 5.05 5.22
CA GLY A 194 -13.11 6.20 4.42
C GLY A 194 -13.88 7.43 4.86
N LEU A 195 -13.63 8.59 4.22
CA LEU A 195 -14.45 9.78 4.41
C LEU A 195 -15.73 9.66 3.58
N ILE A 196 -16.86 9.87 4.22
CA ILE A 196 -18.19 9.88 3.59
C ILE A 196 -18.93 11.19 3.92
N ALA A 197 -19.70 11.70 2.97
CA ALA A 197 -20.71 12.71 3.20
C ALA A 197 -22.04 11.98 3.48
N GLY A 198 -22.46 11.91 4.74
CA GLY A 198 -23.66 11.20 5.19
C GLY A 198 -24.76 12.16 5.61
N CYS A 199 -26.02 11.82 5.34
CA CYS A 199 -27.17 12.65 5.72
C CYS A 199 -27.28 12.78 7.24
N GLU A 200 -27.58 14.00 7.72
CA GLU A 200 -27.78 14.29 9.14
C GLU A 200 -29.04 13.63 9.72
N HIS A 201 -30.01 13.31 8.88
CA HIS A 201 -31.25 12.68 9.27
C HIS A 201 -31.13 11.15 9.42
N TYR A 202 -29.90 10.60 9.44
CA TYR A 202 -29.73 9.17 9.72
C TYR A 202 -30.26 8.83 11.14
N PRO A 203 -31.05 7.75 11.35
CA PRO A 203 -31.33 6.63 10.42
C PRO A 203 -32.58 6.80 9.52
N ASP A 204 -33.34 7.88 9.63
CA ASP A 204 -34.55 8.09 8.84
C ASP A 204 -34.24 8.32 7.35
N CYS A 205 -33.06 8.86 7.04
CA CYS A 205 -32.47 8.94 5.71
C CYS A 205 -31.08 8.31 5.73
N ASP A 206 -30.88 7.22 4.97
CA ASP A 206 -29.63 6.45 4.93
C ASP A 206 -28.66 6.88 3.80
N THR A 207 -28.97 8.02 3.17
CA THR A 207 -28.16 8.58 2.07
C THR A 207 -26.73 8.91 2.53
N GLY A 208 -25.74 8.44 1.79
CA GLY A 208 -24.34 8.71 2.05
C GLY A 208 -23.45 8.41 0.86
N PHE A 209 -22.46 9.26 0.65
CA PHE A 209 -21.54 9.21 -0.49
C PHE A 209 -20.10 9.17 -0.02
N ALA A 210 -19.27 8.32 -0.63
CA ALA A 210 -17.82 8.35 -0.39
C ALA A 210 -17.22 9.62 -1.01
N VAL A 211 -16.52 10.42 -0.20
CA VAL A 211 -15.81 11.63 -0.69
C VAL A 211 -14.67 11.19 -1.61
N PRO A 212 -14.68 11.57 -2.90
CA PRO A 212 -13.66 11.16 -3.85
C PRO A 212 -12.28 11.74 -3.54
N ALA A 213 -11.25 11.09 -4.04
CA ALA A 213 -9.93 11.69 -4.19
C ALA A 213 -9.97 12.67 -5.38
N GLY A 214 -9.91 13.96 -5.09
CA GLY A 214 -9.99 15.03 -6.10
C GLY A 214 -10.41 16.36 -5.49
N VAL A 215 -10.51 17.37 -6.32
CA VAL A 215 -10.90 18.73 -5.96
C VAL A 215 -12.26 19.04 -6.56
N VAL A 216 -13.12 19.74 -5.82
CA VAL A 216 -14.41 20.23 -6.33
C VAL A 216 -14.15 21.22 -7.45
N ASP A 217 -14.73 20.98 -8.63
CA ASP A 217 -14.60 21.82 -9.82
C ASP A 217 -15.91 22.38 -10.36
N GLY A 218 -17.03 22.00 -9.72
CA GLY A 218 -18.36 22.49 -10.12
C GLY A 218 -19.50 21.75 -9.44
N GLU A 219 -20.68 21.86 -10.02
CA GLU A 219 -21.92 21.26 -9.56
C GLU A 219 -22.53 20.36 -10.65
N CYS A 220 -22.97 19.18 -10.24
CA CYS A 220 -23.66 18.25 -11.11
C CYS A 220 -25.13 18.66 -11.30
N ALA A 221 -25.75 18.31 -12.42
CA ALA A 221 -27.18 18.52 -12.65
C ALA A 221 -28.11 17.84 -11.61
N CYS A 222 -27.57 17.02 -10.73
CA CYS A 222 -28.29 16.43 -9.59
C CYS A 222 -28.21 17.30 -8.32
N GLY A 223 -27.52 18.45 -8.32
CA GLY A 223 -27.33 19.34 -7.16
C GLY A 223 -26.16 18.96 -6.25
N LEU A 224 -25.42 17.89 -6.54
CA LEU A 224 -24.24 17.48 -5.80
C LEU A 224 -22.95 18.01 -6.46
N PRO A 225 -21.85 18.22 -5.69
CA PRO A 225 -20.59 18.69 -6.25
C PRO A 225 -19.97 17.67 -7.23
N THR A 226 -19.28 18.20 -8.23
CA THR A 226 -18.39 17.45 -9.12
C THR A 226 -16.94 17.59 -8.67
N PHE A 227 -16.17 16.54 -8.90
CA PHE A 227 -14.76 16.44 -8.51
C PHE A 227 -13.89 16.18 -9.72
N GLU A 228 -12.87 16.99 -9.90
CA GLU A 228 -11.77 16.67 -10.81
C GLU A 228 -10.87 15.63 -10.13
N THR A 229 -10.75 14.46 -10.75
CA THR A 229 -9.95 13.34 -10.25
C THR A 229 -8.91 12.92 -11.30
N THR A 230 -7.95 12.07 -10.93
CA THR A 230 -6.96 11.52 -11.87
C THR A 230 -7.58 10.70 -13.00
N SER A 231 -8.82 10.25 -12.87
CA SER A 231 -9.57 9.50 -13.88
C SER A 231 -10.63 10.33 -14.61
N GLY A 232 -10.65 11.64 -14.39
CA GLY A 232 -11.62 12.58 -14.98
C GLY A 232 -12.61 13.13 -13.97
N THR A 233 -13.54 13.97 -14.45
CA THR A 233 -14.59 14.57 -13.62
C THR A 233 -15.64 13.55 -13.20
N ARG A 234 -16.02 13.54 -11.93
CA ARG A 234 -17.09 12.67 -11.40
C ARG A 234 -17.97 13.41 -10.39
N CYS A 235 -19.23 13.01 -10.30
CA CYS A 235 -20.14 13.47 -9.27
C CYS A 235 -19.77 12.87 -7.89
N LEU A 236 -20.14 13.52 -6.78
CA LEU A 236 -20.08 12.96 -5.43
C LEU A 236 -20.85 11.64 -5.36
N ASP A 237 -22.02 11.56 -5.96
CA ASP A 237 -22.71 10.29 -6.19
C ASP A 237 -22.05 9.52 -7.34
N ALA A 238 -21.38 8.42 -6.99
CA ALA A 238 -20.68 7.56 -7.94
C ALA A 238 -21.61 6.87 -8.95
N THR A 239 -22.92 6.81 -8.65
CA THR A 239 -23.95 6.17 -9.48
C THR A 239 -24.72 7.18 -10.34
N CYS A 240 -24.39 8.49 -10.24
CA CYS A 240 -25.09 9.55 -10.94
C CYS A 240 -24.93 9.45 -12.47
N ALA A 241 -26.01 9.15 -13.17
CA ALA A 241 -26.06 9.08 -14.64
C ALA A 241 -26.06 10.48 -15.31
N ARG A 242 -26.41 11.55 -14.59
CA ARG A 242 -26.58 12.90 -15.13
C ARG A 242 -25.27 13.58 -15.52
N LEU A 243 -24.14 13.12 -14.99
CA LEU A 243 -22.84 13.64 -15.38
C LEU A 243 -22.49 13.31 -16.84
N ALA A 244 -22.93 12.15 -17.33
CA ALA A 244 -22.71 11.70 -18.71
C ALA A 244 -23.47 12.54 -19.76
N GLU A 245 -24.58 13.17 -19.38
CA GLU A 245 -25.42 13.99 -20.27
C GLU A 245 -24.90 15.43 -20.40
N GLY A 246 -24.16 15.96 -19.41
CA GLY A 246 -23.63 17.33 -19.39
C GLY A 246 -22.37 17.57 -20.22
N THR A 247 -21.65 16.52 -20.63
CA THR A 247 -20.35 16.64 -21.33
C THR A 247 -20.49 16.78 -22.86
N ILE A 248 -21.70 16.76 -23.43
CA ILE A 248 -21.97 16.85 -24.87
C ILE A 248 -22.32 18.29 -25.34
N GLY A 249 -22.26 19.28 -24.46
CA GLY A 249 -22.78 20.63 -24.69
C GLY A 249 -21.75 21.77 -24.87
N ALA A 250 -20.47 21.51 -25.21
CA ALA A 250 -19.50 22.57 -25.50
C ALA A 250 -18.53 22.20 -26.64
N ALA A 251 -19.07 21.89 -27.81
CA ALA A 251 -18.33 21.89 -29.06
C ALA A 251 -19.28 22.37 -30.17
N GLY A 252 -19.23 23.67 -30.42
CA GLY A 252 -19.96 24.24 -31.56
C GLY A 252 -20.06 25.76 -31.50
N ASP A 253 -19.37 26.38 -32.46
CA ASP A 253 -19.49 27.75 -33.03
C ASP A 253 -18.61 28.84 -32.38
N ASP A 254 -17.47 29.13 -33.04
CA ASP A 254 -17.17 29.99 -34.14
C ASP A 254 -15.66 29.88 -34.57
#